data_7e05131d377b5691574329687e3ae672
#
_entry.id   7e05131d377b5691574329687e3ae672
#
_cell.length_a   1.000
_cell.length_b   1.000
_cell.length_c   1.000
_cell.angle_alpha   90.00
_cell.angle_beta   90.00
_cell.angle_gamma   90.00
#
_symmetry.space_group_name_H-M   'P 1'
#
loop_
_entity.id
_entity.type
_entity.pdbx_description
1 polymer ?
#
loop_
_entity_poly.entity_id
_entity_poly.type
_entity_poly.pdbx_seq_one_letter_code
_entity_poly.pdbx_strand_id
1 'polypeptide(L)'
;LVGSEMCIRDSIKAGLPNEVPAVTINVVCGSGLNCVNMAAQMIMAGDADVVVAGGMENMSMAPYAMMQGRYGYRMGNAKLVDTMVNDALWDAFNDYHMIKTADNICEEWGLTREELDEFALKSQLKAEEAQKNGAFKAEIVPVEVKKKKETIVFDTDEGPRHGSTIEGLAKLRAINPGGFVTAGNASGINDGAAAIVVMSEEKAKELGVKPMATSVSYTHLRA
;
A
#
# COMPACT_ATOMS: atom_id res chain seq x y z
N LEU A 1 8.38 6.11 17.54
CA LEU A 1 7.88 5.35 18.73
C LEU A 1 6.45 4.81 18.56
N VAL A 2 5.70 5.24 17.56
CA VAL A 2 4.32 4.78 17.34
C VAL A 2 4.28 3.38 16.70
N GLY A 3 5.35 2.95 16.02
CA GLY A 3 5.40 1.69 15.30
C GLY A 3 5.59 0.44 16.16
N SER A 4 6.41 0.49 17.19
CA SER A 4 6.80 -0.72 17.94
C SER A 4 5.68 -1.28 18.83
N GLU A 5 4.86 -0.42 19.42
CA GLU A 5 3.71 -0.88 20.22
C GLU A 5 2.55 -1.38 19.34
N MET A 6 2.45 -0.92 18.10
CA MET A 6 1.38 -1.36 17.18
C MET A 6 1.61 -2.80 16.74
N CYS A 7 2.80 -3.20 16.32
CA CYS A 7 3.04 -4.57 15.88
C CYS A 7 2.86 -5.60 16.99
N ILE A 8 3.23 -5.30 18.24
CA ILE A 8 2.97 -6.17 19.39
C ILE A 8 1.45 -6.31 19.63
N ARG A 9 0.71 -5.20 19.61
CA ARG A 9 -0.76 -5.25 19.75
C ARG A 9 -1.43 -6.01 18.62
N ASP A 10 -0.95 -5.83 17.40
CA ASP A 10 -1.55 -6.45 16.22
C ASP A 10 -1.29 -7.96 16.20
N SER A 11 -0.09 -8.42 16.56
CA SER A 11 0.21 -9.85 16.69
C SER A 11 -0.64 -10.52 17.78
N ILE A 12 -0.76 -9.89 18.95
CA ILE A 12 -1.60 -10.42 20.04
C ILE A 12 -3.09 -10.44 19.63
N LYS A 13 -3.58 -9.39 18.98
CA LYS A 13 -4.97 -9.35 18.47
C LYS A 13 -5.24 -10.34 17.36
N ALA A 14 -4.22 -10.67 16.57
CA ALA A 14 -4.29 -11.73 15.56
C ALA A 14 -4.26 -13.16 16.18
N GLY A 15 -4.07 -13.27 17.49
CA GLY A 15 -4.04 -14.54 18.20
C GLY A 15 -2.68 -15.22 18.25
N LEU A 16 -1.62 -14.51 17.90
CA LEU A 16 -0.26 -15.04 18.05
C LEU A 16 0.14 -15.08 19.53
N PRO A 17 0.90 -16.10 19.97
CA PRO A 17 1.42 -16.19 21.33
C PRO A 17 2.31 -15.00 21.70
N ASN A 18 2.37 -14.66 22.99
CA ASN A 18 3.16 -13.54 23.50
C ASN A 18 4.68 -13.69 23.28
N GLU A 19 5.11 -14.93 23.09
CA GLU A 19 6.52 -15.28 22.84
C GLU A 19 6.97 -14.97 21.41
N VAL A 20 6.01 -14.72 20.50
CA VAL A 20 6.33 -14.38 19.10
C VAL A 20 6.74 -12.91 19.01
N PRO A 21 8.02 -12.62 18.70
CA PRO A 21 8.46 -11.25 18.52
C PRO A 21 7.82 -10.62 17.28
N ALA A 22 7.57 -9.33 17.36
CA ALA A 22 7.04 -8.56 16.24
C ALA A 22 7.82 -7.26 16.06
N VAL A 23 8.11 -6.90 14.82
CA VAL A 23 8.83 -5.70 14.43
C VAL A 23 8.13 -4.97 13.31
N THR A 24 8.10 -3.65 13.39
CA THR A 24 7.64 -2.78 12.28
C THR A 24 8.85 -2.19 11.59
N ILE A 25 8.87 -2.30 10.27
CA ILE A 25 9.88 -1.65 9.43
C ILE A 25 9.21 -0.58 8.57
N ASN A 26 9.98 0.40 8.15
CA ASN A 26 9.51 1.44 7.24
C ASN A 26 10.61 1.83 6.24
N VAL A 27 10.36 1.51 4.99
CA VAL A 27 11.08 1.99 3.81
C VAL A 27 10.06 2.51 2.80
N VAL A 28 9.06 3.22 3.30
CA VAL A 28 7.93 3.79 2.55
C VAL A 28 7.21 2.70 1.72
N CYS A 29 6.99 2.88 0.43
CA CYS A 29 6.30 1.93 -0.46
C CYS A 29 7.00 0.56 -0.57
N GLY A 30 8.30 0.48 -0.28
CA GLY A 30 9.08 -0.77 -0.27
C GLY A 30 8.93 -1.62 0.99
N SER A 31 8.21 -1.15 2.02
CA SER A 31 8.16 -1.80 3.34
C SER A 31 7.63 -3.24 3.27
N GLY A 32 6.52 -3.46 2.56
CA GLY A 32 5.91 -4.79 2.44
C GLY A 32 6.84 -5.81 1.78
N LEU A 33 7.49 -5.44 0.68
CA LEU A 33 8.47 -6.31 0.03
C LEU A 33 9.71 -6.55 0.90
N ASN A 34 10.15 -5.51 1.62
CA ASN A 34 11.30 -5.64 2.52
C ASN A 34 10.99 -6.57 3.71
N CYS A 35 9.75 -6.63 4.20
CA CYS A 35 9.35 -7.63 5.19
C CYS A 35 9.57 -9.05 4.69
N VAL A 36 9.23 -9.34 3.43
CA VAL A 36 9.46 -10.65 2.82
C VAL A 36 10.95 -10.97 2.72
N ASN A 37 11.75 -9.98 2.31
CA ASN A 37 13.22 -10.14 2.26
C ASN A 37 13.81 -10.42 3.65
N MET A 38 13.40 -9.67 4.67
CA MET A 38 13.85 -9.88 6.04
C MET A 38 13.41 -11.25 6.58
N ALA A 39 12.18 -11.68 6.30
CA ALA A 39 11.71 -13.01 6.66
C ALA A 39 12.59 -14.12 6.06
N ALA A 40 12.92 -14.00 4.77
CA ALA A 40 13.82 -14.94 4.11
C ALA A 40 15.23 -14.91 4.75
N GLN A 41 15.77 -13.74 5.07
CA GLN A 41 17.06 -13.59 5.74
C GLN A 41 17.05 -14.21 7.13
N MET A 42 16.02 -14.00 7.95
CA MET A 42 15.88 -14.60 9.28
C MET A 42 15.87 -16.13 9.22
N ILE A 43 15.15 -16.69 8.24
CA ILE A 43 15.09 -18.14 8.03
C ILE A 43 16.46 -18.67 7.58
N MET A 44 17.12 -18.00 6.65
CA MET A 44 18.46 -18.38 6.18
C MET A 44 19.53 -18.27 7.28
N ALA A 45 19.39 -17.33 8.19
CA ALA A 45 20.27 -17.16 9.35
C ALA A 45 20.01 -18.20 10.46
N GLY A 46 18.89 -18.90 10.41
CA GLY A 46 18.48 -19.85 11.44
C GLY A 46 17.84 -19.20 12.68
N ASP A 47 17.45 -17.93 12.57
CA ASP A 47 16.80 -17.17 13.66
C ASP A 47 15.31 -17.52 13.78
N ALA A 48 14.69 -18.02 12.71
CA ALA A 48 13.30 -18.43 12.69
C ALA A 48 13.03 -19.51 11.64
N ASP A 49 12.07 -20.39 11.88
CA ASP A 49 11.62 -21.40 10.92
C ASP A 49 10.44 -20.93 10.09
N VAL A 50 9.58 -20.12 10.70
CA VAL A 50 8.35 -19.60 10.09
C VAL A 50 8.20 -18.12 10.46
N VAL A 51 7.93 -17.28 9.48
CA VAL A 51 7.75 -15.84 9.67
C VAL A 51 6.48 -15.38 8.95
N VAL A 52 5.65 -14.61 9.63
CA VAL A 52 4.55 -13.85 9.00
C VAL A 52 5.10 -12.51 8.54
N ALA A 53 5.05 -12.27 7.23
CA ALA A 53 5.47 -11.01 6.63
C ALA A 53 4.28 -10.32 5.99
N GLY A 54 4.15 -9.01 6.16
CA GLY A 54 3.02 -8.29 5.60
C GLY A 54 3.18 -6.79 5.62
N GLY A 55 2.14 -6.11 5.21
CA GLY A 55 2.04 -4.67 5.26
C GLY A 55 0.60 -4.22 5.36
N MET A 56 0.42 -3.04 5.88
CA MET A 56 -0.88 -2.37 5.94
C MET A 56 -0.71 -0.87 5.74
N GLU A 57 -1.72 -0.26 5.17
CA GLU A 57 -1.82 1.18 5.07
C GLU A 57 -3.26 1.61 5.32
N ASN A 58 -3.44 2.70 6.04
CA ASN A 58 -4.73 3.32 6.26
C ASN A 58 -4.61 4.82 5.94
N MET A 59 -4.63 5.13 4.64
CA MET A 59 -4.47 6.49 4.14
C MET A 59 -5.66 7.38 4.53
N SER A 60 -6.87 6.80 4.59
CA SER A 60 -8.07 7.56 4.92
C SER A 60 -8.11 8.04 6.38
N MET A 61 -7.31 7.44 7.26
CA MET A 61 -7.16 7.85 8.66
C MET A 61 -5.81 8.50 8.99
N ALA A 62 -5.02 8.87 7.99
CA ALA A 62 -3.77 9.57 8.21
C ALA A 62 -4.04 10.88 8.99
N PRO A 63 -3.34 11.13 10.10
CA PRO A 63 -3.62 12.28 10.95
C PRO A 63 -3.08 13.57 10.37
N TYR A 64 -3.63 14.68 10.83
CA TYR A 64 -3.01 16.00 10.69
C TYR A 64 -2.18 16.33 11.92
N ALA A 65 -0.96 16.79 11.73
CA ALA A 65 -0.03 17.13 12.81
C ALA A 65 0.04 18.63 13.07
N MET A 66 0.04 18.99 14.35
CA MET A 66 0.39 20.34 14.84
C MET A 66 1.88 20.33 15.23
N MET A 67 2.76 20.80 14.37
CA MET A 67 4.21 20.64 14.51
C MET A 67 4.78 21.22 15.82
N GLN A 68 4.20 22.30 16.31
CA GLN A 68 4.59 22.92 17.58
C GLN A 68 3.61 22.65 18.73
N GLY A 69 2.66 21.73 18.55
CA GLY A 69 1.62 21.44 19.53
C GLY A 69 2.16 21.11 20.94
N ARG A 70 3.29 20.41 21.03
CA ARG A 70 3.93 20.04 22.29
C ARG A 70 4.49 21.24 23.06
N TYR A 71 4.99 22.23 22.34
CA TYR A 71 5.61 23.43 22.94
C TYR A 71 4.66 24.62 22.98
N GLY A 72 3.48 24.51 22.33
CA GLY A 72 2.44 25.52 22.27
C GLY A 72 2.63 26.56 21.16
N TYR A 73 1.52 27.21 20.82
CA TYR A 73 1.47 28.35 19.91
C TYR A 73 1.18 29.60 20.73
N ARG A 74 2.02 30.62 20.57
CA ARG A 74 1.89 31.83 21.40
C ARG A 74 0.85 32.80 20.85
N MET A 75 1.04 33.29 19.61
CA MET A 75 0.16 34.29 18.98
C MET A 75 0.23 34.12 17.45
N GLY A 76 -0.91 34.29 16.78
CA GLY A 76 -1.03 34.14 15.34
C GLY A 76 -1.61 32.79 14.93
N ASN A 77 -1.73 32.60 13.62
CA ASN A 77 -2.30 31.37 13.03
C ASN A 77 -1.31 30.22 13.11
N ALA A 78 -1.85 29.00 13.26
CA ALA A 78 -1.09 27.75 13.16
C ALA A 78 -1.48 26.99 11.87
N LYS A 79 -0.56 26.22 11.33
CA LYS A 79 -0.82 25.29 10.22
C LYS A 79 -0.99 23.87 10.76
N LEU A 80 -1.94 23.14 10.21
CA LEU A 80 -2.00 21.69 10.30
C LEU A 80 -1.26 21.09 9.10
N VAL A 81 -0.47 20.06 9.36
CA VAL A 81 0.29 19.35 8.34
C VAL A 81 -0.39 18.02 8.09
N ASP A 82 -0.81 17.77 6.85
CA ASP A 82 -1.30 16.47 6.42
C ASP A 82 -0.13 15.49 6.37
N THR A 83 -0.11 14.51 7.28
CA THR A 83 1.00 13.57 7.39
C THR A 83 1.05 12.59 6.21
N MET A 84 -0.08 12.29 5.57
CA MET A 84 -0.10 11.47 4.36
C MET A 84 0.69 12.15 3.23
N VAL A 85 0.47 13.44 3.04
CA VAL A 85 1.19 14.21 2.01
C VAL A 85 2.64 14.44 2.43
N ASN A 86 2.86 14.98 3.62
CA ASN A 86 4.18 15.41 4.08
C ASN A 86 5.19 14.26 4.23
N ASP A 87 4.73 13.11 4.74
CA ASP A 87 5.62 12.01 5.12
C ASP A 87 5.75 10.95 4.03
N ALA A 88 4.76 10.85 3.10
CA ALA A 88 4.73 9.81 2.09
C ALA A 88 4.71 10.32 0.64
N LEU A 89 3.98 11.41 0.35
CA LEU A 89 3.73 11.86 -1.02
C LEU A 89 4.52 13.10 -1.43
N TRP A 90 5.35 13.64 -0.54
CA TRP A 90 6.17 14.81 -0.77
C TRP A 90 7.64 14.43 -1.01
N ASP A 91 8.20 14.87 -2.12
CA ASP A 91 9.64 14.76 -2.36
C ASP A 91 10.36 15.84 -1.55
N ALA A 92 11.01 15.40 -0.46
CA ALA A 92 11.73 16.28 0.45
C ALA A 92 13.02 16.89 -0.15
N PHE A 93 13.53 16.32 -1.25
CA PHE A 93 14.75 16.81 -1.90
C PHE A 93 14.43 17.93 -2.90
N ASN A 94 13.33 17.79 -3.64
CA ASN A 94 12.96 18.70 -4.71
C ASN A 94 11.76 19.60 -4.34
N ASP A 95 11.21 19.40 -3.14
CA ASP A 95 10.12 20.21 -2.57
C ASP A 95 8.85 20.24 -3.42
N TYR A 96 8.39 19.06 -3.88
CA TYR A 96 7.14 18.92 -4.62
C TYR A 96 6.43 17.57 -4.35
N HIS A 97 5.15 17.52 -4.69
CA HIS A 97 4.34 16.32 -4.58
C HIS A 97 4.70 15.28 -5.65
N MET A 98 4.55 13.96 -5.35
CA MET A 98 4.81 12.85 -6.28
C MET A 98 4.09 12.97 -7.63
N ILE A 99 2.97 13.69 -7.69
CA ILE A 99 2.28 14.03 -8.94
C ILE A 99 3.22 14.78 -9.89
N LYS A 100 4.04 15.73 -9.37
CA LYS A 100 5.00 16.45 -10.20
C LYS A 100 6.15 15.55 -10.66
N THR A 101 6.53 14.56 -9.86
CA THR A 101 7.50 13.54 -10.29
C THR A 101 7.02 12.80 -11.54
N ALA A 102 5.74 12.41 -11.57
CA ALA A 102 5.16 11.76 -12.75
C ALA A 102 5.10 12.70 -13.96
N ASP A 103 4.74 13.98 -13.78
CA ASP A 103 4.81 14.96 -14.85
C ASP A 103 6.24 15.14 -15.40
N ASN A 104 7.24 15.16 -14.50
CA ASN A 104 8.66 15.27 -14.91
C ASN A 104 9.11 14.07 -15.75
N ILE A 105 8.68 12.86 -15.40
CA ILE A 105 8.95 11.65 -16.19
C ILE A 105 8.32 11.76 -17.58
N CYS A 106 7.10 12.27 -17.66
CA CYS A 106 6.43 12.47 -18.95
C CYS A 106 7.19 13.49 -19.82
N GLU A 107 7.63 14.59 -19.23
CA GLU A 107 8.43 15.61 -19.91
C GLU A 107 9.78 15.05 -20.40
N GLU A 108 10.49 14.30 -19.54
CA GLU A 108 11.82 13.75 -19.84
C GLU A 108 11.77 12.66 -20.92
N TRP A 109 10.75 11.81 -20.90
CA TRP A 109 10.65 10.65 -21.79
C TRP A 109 9.71 10.89 -22.97
N GLY A 110 9.12 12.08 -23.07
CA GLY A 110 8.21 12.44 -24.15
C GLY A 110 6.90 11.66 -24.14
N LEU A 111 6.42 11.25 -22.96
CA LEU A 111 5.15 10.54 -22.83
C LEU A 111 3.99 11.53 -22.97
N THR A 112 2.92 11.08 -23.62
CA THR A 112 1.73 11.89 -23.85
C THR A 112 0.65 11.62 -22.82
N ARG A 113 -0.28 12.53 -22.69
CA ARG A 113 -1.47 12.37 -21.85
C ARG A 113 -2.31 11.16 -22.30
N GLU A 114 -2.44 10.96 -23.59
CA GLU A 114 -3.18 9.87 -24.20
C GLU A 114 -2.57 8.51 -23.83
N GLU A 115 -1.25 8.38 -23.85
CA GLU A 115 -0.56 7.14 -23.44
C GLU A 115 -0.81 6.83 -21.97
N LEU A 116 -0.81 7.83 -21.08
CA LEU A 116 -1.11 7.66 -19.67
C LEU A 116 -2.56 7.20 -19.47
N ASP A 117 -3.50 7.84 -20.15
CA ASP A 117 -4.93 7.49 -20.06
C ASP A 117 -5.21 6.10 -20.62
N GLU A 118 -4.57 5.69 -21.73
CA GLU A 118 -4.66 4.32 -22.25
C GLU A 118 -4.11 3.28 -21.27
N PHE A 119 -2.98 3.56 -20.65
CA PHE A 119 -2.40 2.68 -19.64
C PHE A 119 -3.33 2.53 -18.43
N ALA A 120 -3.87 3.63 -17.92
CA ALA A 120 -4.81 3.65 -16.83
C ALA A 120 -6.11 2.88 -17.18
N LEU A 121 -6.65 3.10 -18.38
CA LEU A 121 -7.83 2.38 -18.86
C LEU A 121 -7.59 0.87 -18.91
N LYS A 122 -6.47 0.43 -19.48
CA LYS A 122 -6.10 -0.99 -19.53
C LYS A 122 -6.02 -1.61 -18.12
N SER A 123 -5.51 -0.86 -17.15
CA SER A 123 -5.46 -1.28 -15.74
C SER A 123 -6.85 -1.44 -15.15
N GLN A 124 -7.75 -0.47 -15.36
CA GLN A 124 -9.13 -0.54 -14.88
C GLN A 124 -9.90 -1.71 -15.49
N LEU A 125 -9.79 -1.92 -16.80
CA LEU A 125 -10.45 -3.04 -17.48
C LEU A 125 -9.96 -4.40 -17.00
N LYS A 126 -8.65 -4.56 -16.75
CA LYS A 126 -8.09 -5.79 -16.17
C LYS A 126 -8.61 -6.05 -14.76
N ALA A 127 -8.69 -5.02 -13.93
CA ALA A 127 -9.22 -5.14 -12.57
C ALA A 127 -10.71 -5.50 -12.57
N GLU A 128 -11.50 -4.85 -13.44
CA GLU A 128 -12.91 -5.15 -13.62
C GLU A 128 -13.14 -6.60 -14.06
N GLU A 129 -12.38 -7.07 -15.04
CA GLU A 129 -12.45 -8.46 -15.51
C GLU A 129 -12.07 -9.45 -14.41
N ALA A 130 -10.97 -9.18 -13.68
CA ALA A 130 -10.52 -10.02 -12.58
C ALA A 130 -11.58 -10.11 -11.45
N GLN A 131 -12.23 -9.00 -11.11
CA GLN A 131 -13.33 -9.00 -10.16
C GLN A 131 -14.53 -9.81 -10.66
N LYS A 132 -14.97 -9.61 -11.92
CA LYS A 132 -16.08 -10.37 -12.52
C LYS A 132 -15.82 -11.87 -12.54
N ASN A 133 -14.60 -12.27 -12.84
CA ASN A 133 -14.17 -13.66 -12.89
C ASN A 133 -13.85 -14.26 -11.51
N GLY A 134 -13.89 -13.46 -10.45
CA GLY A 134 -13.61 -13.89 -9.09
C GLY A 134 -12.15 -14.28 -8.85
N ALA A 135 -11.20 -13.72 -9.63
CA ALA A 135 -9.77 -14.04 -9.54
C ALA A 135 -9.19 -13.81 -8.14
N PHE A 136 -9.72 -12.83 -7.40
CA PHE A 136 -9.22 -12.46 -6.07
C PHE A 136 -9.95 -13.16 -4.92
N LYS A 137 -10.98 -13.97 -5.17
CA LYS A 137 -11.80 -14.59 -4.11
C LYS A 137 -11.02 -15.50 -3.16
N ALA A 138 -9.95 -16.12 -3.64
CA ALA A 138 -9.13 -17.03 -2.83
C ALA A 138 -8.22 -16.30 -1.84
N GLU A 139 -7.95 -15.02 -2.05
CA GLU A 139 -7.02 -14.22 -1.25
C GLU A 139 -7.69 -13.11 -0.43
N ILE A 140 -8.89 -12.67 -0.82
CA ILE A 140 -9.64 -11.65 -0.08
C ILE A 140 -10.19 -12.26 1.21
N VAL A 141 -9.85 -11.64 2.34
CA VAL A 141 -10.43 -11.94 3.65
C VAL A 141 -11.57 -10.96 3.92
N PRO A 142 -12.83 -11.41 3.99
CA PRO A 142 -13.96 -10.54 4.28
C PRO A 142 -13.85 -9.88 5.65
N VAL A 143 -14.18 -8.58 5.74
CA VAL A 143 -14.15 -7.82 6.98
C VAL A 143 -15.56 -7.39 7.37
N GLU A 144 -15.99 -7.73 8.59
CA GLU A 144 -17.25 -7.25 9.14
C GLU A 144 -17.13 -5.81 9.64
N VAL A 145 -17.85 -4.90 9.02
CA VAL A 145 -17.92 -3.49 9.42
C VAL A 145 -19.25 -3.22 10.12
N LYS A 146 -19.19 -2.93 11.42
CA LYS A 146 -20.37 -2.57 12.22
C LYS A 146 -20.77 -1.14 11.96
N LYS A 147 -21.92 -0.93 11.33
CA LYS A 147 -22.62 0.36 11.26
C LYS A 147 -23.69 0.42 12.36
N LYS A 148 -24.17 1.63 12.68
CA LYS A 148 -25.09 1.87 13.84
C LYS A 148 -26.28 0.89 13.94
N LYS A 149 -26.80 0.35 12.83
CA LYS A 149 -27.97 -0.52 12.79
C LYS A 149 -27.76 -1.84 12.04
N GLU A 150 -26.61 -2.04 11.42
CA GLU A 150 -26.32 -3.21 10.58
C GLU A 150 -24.83 -3.56 10.60
N THR A 151 -24.53 -4.81 10.31
CA THR A 151 -23.17 -5.25 10.02
C THR A 151 -23.08 -5.48 8.50
N ILE A 152 -22.12 -4.84 7.87
CA ILE A 152 -21.82 -5.01 6.44
C ILE A 152 -20.57 -5.88 6.33
N VAL A 153 -20.63 -6.89 5.47
CA VAL A 153 -19.44 -7.65 5.10
C VAL A 153 -18.77 -6.93 3.93
N PHE A 154 -17.53 -6.48 4.16
CA PHE A 154 -16.71 -5.82 3.15
C PHE A 154 -15.75 -6.88 2.57
N ASP A 155 -16.01 -7.31 1.35
CA ASP A 155 -15.34 -8.42 0.66
C ASP A 155 -14.98 -8.09 -0.80
N THR A 156 -15.18 -6.85 -1.20
CA THR A 156 -14.96 -6.41 -2.58
C THR A 156 -14.17 -5.11 -2.58
N ASP A 157 -13.08 -5.08 -3.36
CA ASP A 157 -12.30 -3.85 -3.57
C ASP A 157 -13.16 -2.83 -4.35
N GLU A 158 -13.36 -1.65 -3.74
CA GLU A 158 -14.14 -0.54 -4.30
C GLU A 158 -13.31 0.44 -5.13
N GLY A 159 -11.98 0.26 -5.18
CA GLY A 159 -11.06 1.10 -5.93
C GLY A 159 -11.24 1.04 -7.45
N PRO A 160 -11.44 -0.15 -8.07
CA PRO A 160 -11.65 -0.27 -9.50
C PRO A 160 -12.91 0.46 -9.98
N ARG A 161 -12.78 1.27 -11.02
CA ARG A 161 -13.88 2.04 -11.62
C ARG A 161 -14.43 1.31 -12.83
N HIS A 162 -15.47 0.50 -12.61
CA HIS A 162 -16.12 -0.27 -13.66
C HIS A 162 -16.74 0.64 -14.73
N GLY A 163 -16.66 0.20 -15.98
CA GLY A 163 -17.18 0.96 -17.12
C GLY A 163 -16.34 2.18 -17.50
N SER A 164 -15.08 2.23 -17.10
CA SER A 164 -14.15 3.28 -17.52
C SER A 164 -13.99 3.29 -19.04
N THR A 165 -13.90 4.48 -19.63
CA THR A 165 -13.68 4.67 -21.08
C THR A 165 -12.60 5.72 -21.32
N ILE A 166 -11.99 5.67 -22.51
CA ILE A 166 -10.96 6.64 -22.86
C ILE A 166 -11.52 8.07 -22.96
N GLU A 167 -12.75 8.22 -23.46
CA GLU A 167 -13.43 9.51 -23.57
C GLU A 167 -13.76 10.09 -22.18
N GLY A 168 -14.01 9.21 -21.20
CA GLY A 168 -14.20 9.59 -19.80
C GLY A 168 -12.90 10.14 -19.19
N LEU A 169 -11.79 9.44 -19.40
CA LEU A 169 -10.46 9.86 -18.91
C LEU A 169 -9.99 11.14 -19.57
N ALA A 170 -10.17 11.28 -20.89
CA ALA A 170 -9.74 12.47 -21.66
C ALA A 170 -10.42 13.77 -21.19
N LYS A 171 -11.60 13.70 -20.57
CA LYS A 171 -12.32 14.87 -20.02
C LYS A 171 -11.75 15.38 -18.70
N LEU A 172 -10.92 14.58 -18.03
CA LEU A 172 -10.38 14.96 -16.73
C LEU A 172 -9.29 16.02 -16.88
N ARG A 173 -9.30 17.00 -15.98
CA ARG A 173 -8.30 18.05 -15.94
C ARG A 173 -7.00 17.55 -15.33
N ALA A 174 -5.87 18.02 -15.87
CA ALA A 174 -4.59 17.81 -15.21
C ALA A 174 -4.59 18.45 -13.83
N ILE A 175 -3.94 17.77 -12.87
CA ILE A 175 -3.84 18.24 -11.48
C ILE A 175 -2.90 19.45 -11.42
N ASN A 176 -1.75 19.36 -12.08
CA ASN A 176 -0.84 20.48 -12.24
C ASN A 176 -1.16 21.24 -13.55
N PRO A 177 -1.15 22.56 -13.56
CA PRO A 177 -1.30 23.33 -14.79
C PRO A 177 -0.26 22.92 -15.84
N GLY A 178 -0.74 22.51 -17.03
CA GLY A 178 0.14 22.03 -18.10
C GLY A 178 0.73 20.64 -17.91
N GLY A 179 0.35 19.93 -16.84
CA GLY A 179 0.79 18.56 -16.57
C GLY A 179 -0.02 17.49 -17.30
N PHE A 180 0.37 16.25 -17.09
CA PHE A 180 -0.19 15.05 -17.74
C PHE A 180 -1.06 14.22 -16.76
N VAL A 181 -0.79 14.33 -15.46
CA VAL A 181 -1.43 13.54 -14.43
C VAL A 181 -2.82 14.07 -14.08
N THR A 182 -3.79 13.17 -14.01
CA THR A 182 -5.19 13.46 -13.64
C THR A 182 -5.68 12.51 -12.55
N ALA A 183 -6.86 12.77 -12.02
CA ALA A 183 -7.51 11.84 -11.07
C ALA A 183 -7.86 10.47 -11.69
N GLY A 184 -7.84 10.34 -13.02
CA GLY A 184 -8.14 9.09 -13.72
C GLY A 184 -6.92 8.23 -14.04
N ASN A 185 -5.72 8.82 -14.09
CA ASN A 185 -4.47 8.13 -14.36
C ASN A 185 -3.47 8.17 -13.18
N ALA A 186 -3.92 8.60 -12.01
CA ALA A 186 -3.18 8.56 -10.76
C ALA A 186 -3.81 7.53 -9.80
N SER A 187 -3.01 7.01 -8.86
CA SER A 187 -3.52 6.20 -7.75
C SER A 187 -4.42 7.02 -6.84
N GLY A 188 -5.48 6.40 -6.35
CA GLY A 188 -6.35 6.98 -5.32
C GLY A 188 -5.77 6.87 -3.91
N ILE A 189 -6.53 7.39 -2.94
CA ILE A 189 -6.32 7.12 -1.51
C ILE A 189 -6.92 5.74 -1.24
N ASN A 190 -6.10 4.79 -0.78
CA ASN A 190 -6.50 3.41 -0.59
C ASN A 190 -6.11 2.94 0.82
N ASP A 191 -6.99 2.13 1.41
CA ASP A 191 -6.75 1.42 2.65
C ASP A 191 -6.60 -0.07 2.32
N GLY A 192 -5.68 -0.76 2.97
CA GLY A 192 -5.51 -2.18 2.72
C GLY A 192 -4.48 -2.83 3.63
N ALA A 193 -4.53 -4.15 3.70
CA ALA A 193 -3.55 -4.96 4.39
C ALA A 193 -3.38 -6.30 3.66
N ALA A 194 -2.17 -6.83 3.69
CA ALA A 194 -1.87 -8.16 3.18
C ALA A 194 -0.81 -8.83 4.05
N ALA A 195 -0.91 -10.15 4.19
CA ALA A 195 0.07 -10.94 4.91
C ALA A 195 0.34 -12.26 4.19
N ILE A 196 1.58 -12.72 4.26
CA ILE A 196 2.01 -14.02 3.76
C ILE A 196 2.80 -14.74 4.83
N VAL A 197 2.83 -16.08 4.76
CA VAL A 197 3.67 -16.92 5.60
C VAL A 197 4.89 -17.34 4.79
N VAL A 198 6.06 -17.10 5.33
CA VAL A 198 7.36 -17.49 4.76
C VAL A 198 8.00 -18.53 5.65
N MET A 199 8.50 -19.60 5.06
CA MET A 199 9.17 -20.68 5.79
C MET A 199 10.24 -21.37 4.92
N SER A 200 11.11 -22.17 5.53
CA SER A 200 12.04 -23.00 4.78
C SER A 200 11.31 -24.13 4.04
N GLU A 201 11.95 -24.67 3.00
CA GLU A 201 11.41 -25.82 2.27
C GLU A 201 11.28 -27.05 3.18
N GLU A 202 12.24 -27.23 4.09
CA GLU A 202 12.23 -28.31 5.08
C GLU A 202 11.02 -28.20 5.99
N LYS A 203 10.75 -26.98 6.50
CA LYS A 203 9.60 -26.73 7.37
C LYS A 203 8.28 -26.91 6.63
N ALA A 204 8.20 -26.50 5.38
CA ALA A 204 7.01 -26.73 4.55
C ALA A 204 6.74 -28.23 4.36
N LYS A 205 7.77 -29.05 4.14
CA LYS A 205 7.65 -30.52 4.05
C LYS A 205 7.22 -31.14 5.39
N GLU A 206 7.83 -30.70 6.51
CA GLU A 206 7.46 -31.15 7.87
C GLU A 206 5.99 -30.89 8.17
N LEU A 207 5.49 -29.70 7.83
CA LEU A 207 4.10 -29.31 8.07
C LEU A 207 3.12 -29.85 7.02
N GLY A 208 3.61 -30.47 5.95
CA GLY A 208 2.78 -30.98 4.85
C GLY A 208 2.09 -29.88 4.04
N VAL A 209 2.60 -28.64 4.05
CA VAL A 209 2.04 -27.53 3.30
C VAL A 209 2.70 -27.42 1.92
N LYS A 210 1.89 -27.12 0.91
CA LYS A 210 2.38 -26.93 -0.46
C LYS A 210 2.76 -25.46 -0.64
N PRO A 211 4.02 -25.13 -0.98
CA PRO A 211 4.41 -23.76 -1.28
C PRO A 211 3.65 -23.21 -2.51
N MET A 212 3.23 -21.96 -2.43
CA MET A 212 2.63 -21.23 -3.56
C MET A 212 3.69 -20.71 -4.52
N ALA A 213 4.85 -20.29 -3.97
CA ALA A 213 6.00 -19.78 -4.72
C ALA A 213 7.29 -20.02 -3.93
N THR A 214 8.42 -19.92 -4.59
CA THR A 214 9.75 -19.94 -3.96
C THR A 214 10.42 -18.59 -4.19
N SER A 215 10.91 -17.97 -3.11
CA SER A 215 11.74 -16.76 -3.22
C SER A 215 13.14 -17.16 -3.68
N VAL A 216 13.54 -16.73 -4.87
CA VAL A 216 14.84 -17.06 -5.47
C VAL A 216 15.80 -15.87 -5.52
N SER A 217 15.28 -14.65 -5.52
CA SER A 217 16.07 -13.43 -5.51
C SER A 217 15.23 -12.25 -5.03
N TYR A 218 15.84 -11.35 -4.26
CA TYR A 218 15.27 -10.07 -3.84
C TYR A 218 16.07 -8.86 -4.38
N THR A 219 17.08 -9.12 -5.21
CA THR A 219 17.94 -8.08 -5.80
C THR A 219 17.45 -7.55 -7.14
N HIS A 220 16.54 -8.25 -7.80
CA HIS A 220 16.01 -7.85 -9.09
C HIS A 220 14.50 -7.70 -9.01
N LEU A 221 14.08 -6.50 -8.73
CA LEU A 221 12.70 -6.07 -8.98
C LEU A 221 12.62 -5.65 -10.44
N ARG A 222 11.94 -6.42 -11.25
CA ARG A 222 11.44 -5.92 -12.51
C ARG A 222 10.07 -5.29 -12.21
N ALA A 223 10.04 -3.97 -12.24
CA ALA A 223 8.79 -3.27 -12.39
C ALA A 223 8.16 -3.64 -13.75
#